data_bb4b868a058611abc4f370b673715fec
#
_entry.id   bb4b868a058611abc4f370b673715fec
#
_cell.length_a   1.000
_cell.length_b   1.000
_cell.length_c   1.000
_cell.angle_alpha   90.00
_cell.angle_beta   90.00
_cell.angle_gamma   90.00
#
_symmetry.space_group_name_H-M   'P 1'
#
loop_
_entity.id
_entity.type
_entity.pdbx_description
1 polymer ?
#
loop_
_entity_poly.entity_id
_entity_poly.type
_entity_poly.pdbx_seq_one_letter_code
_entity_poly.pdbx_strand_id
1 'polypeptide(L)'
;MYGRHFKMFKLRTMVNGAHAMRPSVMHLNEVDGPVFKIRNDPRLHPLGRFLRRTSIDELPNLVNVVLGEMSLVGPRPALPSEVEHYDTVALRRLSVPQGVTCLWQINGRSDVSFEHWMELDNRYVDTWTPLSDFLVILKTIPAVLRKDGAH
;
A
#
# COMPACT_ATOMS: atom_id res chain seq x y z
N MET A 1 8.75 -9.36 -9.24
CA MET A 1 10.12 -8.95 -8.92
C MET A 1 10.65 -8.09 -10.05
N TYR A 2 11.53 -7.15 -9.76
CA TYR A 2 12.23 -6.31 -10.73
C TYR A 2 11.32 -5.53 -11.69
N GLY A 3 10.23 -4.95 -11.17
CA GLY A 3 9.31 -4.14 -11.96
C GLY A 3 8.35 -4.90 -12.87
N ARG A 4 8.24 -6.23 -12.75
CA ARG A 4 7.23 -6.99 -13.50
C ARG A 4 5.82 -6.56 -13.07
N HIS A 5 5.00 -6.13 -14.02
CA HIS A 5 3.62 -5.74 -13.77
C HIS A 5 2.73 -6.96 -13.52
N PHE A 6 1.77 -6.81 -12.62
CA PHE A 6 0.71 -7.78 -12.39
C PHE A 6 -0.61 -7.04 -12.11
N LYS A 7 -1.73 -7.74 -12.18
CA LYS A 7 -3.06 -7.18 -11.87
C LYS A 7 -3.39 -7.44 -10.42
N MET A 8 -3.43 -6.37 -9.62
CA MET A 8 -3.79 -6.45 -8.21
C MET A 8 -5.30 -6.57 -8.01
N PHE A 9 -5.74 -7.57 -7.25
CA PHE A 9 -7.16 -7.80 -6.95
C PHE A 9 -7.59 -7.05 -5.70
N LYS A 10 -8.57 -6.15 -5.84
CA LYS A 10 -9.17 -5.41 -4.71
C LYS A 10 -10.68 -5.32 -4.84
N LEU A 11 -11.37 -5.21 -3.69
CA LEU A 11 -12.78 -4.83 -3.72
C LEU A 11 -12.91 -3.35 -4.10
N ARG A 12 -13.90 -3.05 -4.92
CA ARG A 12 -14.16 -1.67 -5.33
C ARG A 12 -14.73 -0.87 -4.16
N THR A 13 -14.02 0.17 -3.78
CA THR A 13 -14.40 1.08 -2.68
C THR A 13 -14.83 2.46 -3.15
N MET A 14 -14.61 2.77 -4.43
CA MET A 14 -14.93 4.06 -5.04
C MET A 14 -16.14 3.95 -5.98
N VAL A 15 -16.82 5.09 -6.18
CA VAL A 15 -17.90 5.23 -7.15
C VAL A 15 -17.44 4.94 -8.59
N ASN A 16 -18.39 4.62 -9.47
CA ASN A 16 -18.06 4.44 -10.88
C ASN A 16 -17.49 5.75 -11.46
N GLY A 17 -16.46 5.63 -12.29
CA GLY A 17 -15.79 6.81 -12.88
C GLY A 17 -14.83 7.56 -11.93
N ALA A 18 -14.58 7.06 -10.72
CA ALA A 18 -13.67 7.70 -9.74
C ALA A 18 -12.28 8.02 -10.29
N HIS A 19 -11.78 7.23 -11.25
CA HIS A 19 -10.50 7.51 -11.89
C HIS A 19 -10.54 8.79 -12.73
N ALA A 20 -11.61 9.01 -13.49
CA ALA A 20 -11.81 10.23 -14.27
C ALA A 20 -11.98 11.49 -13.37
N MET A 21 -12.43 11.31 -12.13
CA MET A 21 -12.56 12.39 -11.14
C MET A 21 -11.21 12.78 -10.49
N ARG A 22 -10.13 12.04 -10.72
CA ARG A 22 -8.82 12.33 -10.08
C ARG A 22 -8.35 13.77 -10.28
N PRO A 23 -8.41 14.38 -11.49
CA PRO A 23 -7.97 15.76 -11.67
C PRO A 23 -8.74 16.77 -10.82
N SER A 24 -10.05 16.58 -10.64
CA SER A 24 -10.88 17.50 -9.84
C SER A 24 -10.62 17.45 -8.34
N VAL A 25 -9.98 16.38 -7.84
CA VAL A 25 -9.67 16.19 -6.41
C VAL A 25 -8.16 16.25 -6.10
N MET A 26 -7.32 16.57 -7.10
CA MET A 26 -5.87 16.66 -6.92
C MET A 26 -5.46 17.68 -5.84
N HIS A 27 -6.19 18.79 -5.72
CA HIS A 27 -5.97 19.83 -4.73
C HIS A 27 -6.21 19.36 -3.28
N LEU A 28 -6.85 18.20 -3.08
CA LEU A 28 -7.09 17.58 -1.78
C LEU A 28 -5.99 16.57 -1.39
N ASN A 29 -4.94 16.43 -2.18
CA ASN A 29 -3.85 15.51 -1.85
C ASN A 29 -3.17 15.92 -0.55
N GLU A 30 -3.03 14.99 0.39
CA GLU A 30 -2.49 15.20 1.75
C GLU A 30 -1.08 14.64 1.92
N VAL A 31 -0.48 14.08 0.85
CA VAL A 31 0.85 13.46 0.93
C VAL A 31 1.79 14.05 -0.11
N ASP A 32 3.07 14.06 0.23
CA ASP A 32 4.14 14.46 -0.66
C ASP A 32 4.58 13.32 -1.57
N GLY A 33 5.37 13.67 -2.61
CA GLY A 33 5.93 12.70 -3.56
C GLY A 33 4.93 12.23 -4.62
N PRO A 34 5.22 11.11 -5.30
CA PRO A 34 4.42 10.61 -6.42
C PRO A 34 3.10 9.93 -6.01
N VAL A 35 2.90 9.72 -4.72
CA VAL A 35 1.72 9.04 -4.17
C VAL A 35 0.56 10.02 -4.05
N PHE A 36 -0.64 9.54 -4.34
CA PHE A 36 -1.86 10.34 -4.21
C PHE A 36 -2.75 9.76 -3.10
N LYS A 37 -3.07 10.58 -2.10
CA LYS A 37 -3.88 10.17 -0.97
C LYS A 37 -4.72 11.32 -0.40
N ILE A 38 -5.98 11.02 -0.11
CA ILE A 38 -6.94 11.90 0.54
C ILE A 38 -7.57 11.14 1.69
N ARG A 39 -7.51 11.68 2.91
CA ARG A 39 -8.11 11.07 4.12
C ARG A 39 -9.63 10.93 3.98
N ASN A 40 -10.30 11.98 3.58
CA ASN A 40 -11.74 12.01 3.33
C ASN A 40 -12.05 12.07 1.83
N ASP A 41 -11.61 11.04 1.09
CA ASP A 41 -11.77 11.01 -0.37
C ASP A 41 -13.26 11.04 -0.76
N PRO A 42 -13.74 12.09 -1.45
CA PRO A 42 -15.14 12.22 -1.83
C PRO A 42 -15.61 11.16 -2.84
N ARG A 43 -14.69 10.46 -3.47
CA ARG A 43 -14.99 9.37 -4.42
C ARG A 43 -15.34 8.06 -3.73
N LEU A 44 -15.15 7.97 -2.40
CA LEU A 44 -15.50 6.77 -1.64
C LEU A 44 -17.00 6.69 -1.39
N HIS A 45 -17.62 5.55 -1.71
CA HIS A 45 -18.99 5.28 -1.28
C HIS A 45 -19.01 4.79 0.20
N PRO A 46 -20.15 4.88 0.92
CA PRO A 46 -20.21 4.57 2.35
C PRO A 46 -19.66 3.19 2.72
N LEU A 47 -20.03 2.15 1.98
CA LEU A 47 -19.49 0.81 2.17
C LEU A 47 -17.98 0.76 1.89
N GLY A 48 -17.50 1.54 0.92
CA GLY A 48 -16.07 1.61 0.58
C GLY A 48 -15.23 2.17 1.72
N ARG A 49 -15.73 3.18 2.45
CA ARG A 49 -15.07 3.69 3.67
C ARG A 49 -14.95 2.61 4.75
N PHE A 50 -16.01 1.83 4.96
CA PHE A 50 -15.97 0.71 5.90
C PHE A 50 -14.93 -0.34 5.47
N LEU A 51 -14.93 -0.76 4.20
CA LEU A 51 -14.00 -1.76 3.66
C LEU A 51 -12.54 -1.31 3.82
N ARG A 52 -12.20 -0.06 3.47
CA ARG A 52 -10.85 0.49 3.66
C ARG A 52 -10.45 0.54 5.12
N ARG A 53 -11.34 1.05 5.99
CA ARG A 53 -11.05 1.14 7.42
C ARG A 53 -10.78 -0.21 8.07
N THR A 54 -11.36 -1.27 7.54
CA THR A 54 -11.17 -2.65 8.02
C THR A 54 -10.13 -3.43 7.20
N SER A 55 -9.55 -2.82 6.16
CA SER A 55 -8.63 -3.45 5.19
C SER A 55 -9.22 -4.69 4.49
N ILE A 56 -10.54 -4.88 4.53
CA ILE A 56 -11.24 -5.97 3.84
C ILE A 56 -11.13 -5.85 2.33
N ASP A 57 -11.01 -4.62 1.81
CA ASP A 57 -10.82 -4.36 0.38
C ASP A 57 -9.51 -4.94 -0.17
N GLU A 58 -8.53 -5.19 0.67
CA GLU A 58 -7.23 -5.77 0.30
C GLU A 58 -7.19 -7.31 0.43
N LEU A 59 -8.19 -7.96 1.04
CA LEU A 59 -8.21 -9.43 1.14
C LEU A 59 -8.10 -10.17 -0.21
N PRO A 60 -8.66 -9.69 -1.33
CA PRO A 60 -8.45 -10.34 -2.62
C PRO A 60 -6.99 -10.37 -3.09
N ASN A 61 -6.09 -9.54 -2.54
CA ASN A 61 -4.65 -9.63 -2.81
C ASN A 61 -4.06 -11.00 -2.39
N LEU A 62 -4.71 -11.73 -1.49
CA LEU A 62 -4.31 -13.10 -1.14
C LEU A 62 -4.36 -14.04 -2.36
N VAL A 63 -5.21 -13.75 -3.36
CA VAL A 63 -5.19 -14.47 -4.64
C VAL A 63 -3.88 -14.22 -5.37
N ASN A 64 -3.38 -12.98 -5.39
CA ASN A 64 -2.08 -12.66 -5.98
C ASN A 64 -0.92 -13.37 -5.26
N VAL A 65 -1.04 -13.56 -3.92
CA VAL A 65 -0.05 -14.34 -3.15
C VAL A 65 -0.06 -15.81 -3.58
N VAL A 66 -1.24 -16.42 -3.69
CA VAL A 66 -1.38 -17.82 -4.15
C VAL A 66 -0.86 -18.00 -5.57
N LEU A 67 -1.05 -17.01 -6.45
CA LEU A 67 -0.53 -17.01 -7.82
C LEU A 67 0.98 -16.72 -7.89
N GLY A 68 1.65 -16.41 -6.77
CA GLY A 68 3.08 -16.08 -6.74
C GLY A 68 3.42 -14.70 -7.30
N GLU A 69 2.43 -13.81 -7.47
CA GLU A 69 2.61 -12.43 -7.95
C GLU A 69 2.95 -11.47 -6.80
N MET A 70 2.55 -11.82 -5.57
CA MET A 70 2.81 -11.07 -4.34
C MET A 70 3.32 -11.99 -3.23
N SER A 71 3.90 -11.37 -2.19
CA SER A 71 4.18 -12.01 -0.89
C SER A 71 3.14 -11.58 0.15
N LEU A 72 3.07 -12.29 1.27
CA LEU A 72 2.32 -11.82 2.44
C LEU A 72 2.97 -10.55 3.02
N VAL A 73 4.30 -10.54 3.14
CA VAL A 73 5.08 -9.41 3.66
C VAL A 73 6.02 -8.89 2.58
N GLY A 74 6.15 -7.57 2.48
CA GLY A 74 7.04 -6.91 1.52
C GLY A 74 6.60 -5.47 1.26
N PRO A 75 7.39 -4.68 0.54
CA PRO A 75 7.00 -3.34 0.13
C PRO A 75 5.63 -3.31 -0.56
N ARG A 76 4.82 -2.29 -0.29
CA ARG A 76 3.51 -2.16 -0.95
C ARG A 76 3.65 -2.06 -2.47
N PRO A 77 2.81 -2.73 -3.28
CA PRO A 77 2.80 -2.55 -4.72
C PRO A 77 2.62 -1.09 -5.11
N ALA A 78 3.50 -0.59 -5.97
CA ALA A 78 3.43 0.76 -6.52
C ALA A 78 2.66 0.75 -7.84
N LEU A 79 2.01 1.87 -8.15
CA LEU A 79 1.44 2.09 -9.48
C LEU A 79 2.56 2.39 -10.50
N PRO A 80 2.43 1.99 -11.77
CA PRO A 80 3.42 2.36 -12.80
C PRO A 80 3.70 3.86 -12.85
N SER A 81 2.67 4.69 -12.73
CA SER A 81 2.80 6.15 -12.69
C SER A 81 3.54 6.71 -11.47
N GLU A 82 3.61 5.95 -10.36
CA GLU A 82 4.43 6.31 -9.20
C GLU A 82 5.89 5.94 -9.46
N VAL A 83 6.12 4.77 -10.02
CA VAL A 83 7.48 4.25 -10.34
C VAL A 83 8.22 5.15 -11.32
N GLU A 84 7.52 5.78 -12.28
CA GLU A 84 8.11 6.74 -13.23
C GLU A 84 8.79 7.93 -12.53
N HIS A 85 8.42 8.21 -11.28
CA HIS A 85 8.95 9.32 -10.50
C HIS A 85 9.93 8.89 -9.39
N TYR A 86 10.26 7.58 -9.33
CA TYR A 86 11.16 7.05 -8.31
C TYR A 86 12.62 7.32 -8.67
N ASP A 87 13.38 7.75 -7.68
CA ASP A 87 14.83 7.77 -7.75
C ASP A 87 15.43 6.37 -7.58
N THR A 88 16.75 6.27 -7.67
CA THR A 88 17.48 5.01 -7.54
C THR A 88 17.29 4.35 -6.17
N VAL A 89 17.09 5.14 -5.12
CA VAL A 89 16.86 4.64 -3.76
C VAL A 89 15.47 4.03 -3.64
N ALA A 90 14.44 4.73 -4.14
CA ALA A 90 13.07 4.23 -4.15
C ALA A 90 12.88 3.01 -5.06
N LEU A 91 13.61 2.90 -6.16
CA LEU A 91 13.56 1.74 -7.06
C LEU A 91 14.03 0.44 -6.41
N ARG A 92 14.89 0.50 -5.36
CA ARG A 92 15.37 -0.70 -4.65
C ARG A 92 14.24 -1.54 -4.05
N ARG A 93 13.13 -0.93 -3.64
CA ARG A 93 11.96 -1.62 -3.12
C ARG A 93 11.35 -2.63 -4.11
N LEU A 94 11.60 -2.47 -5.41
CA LEU A 94 11.14 -3.37 -6.46
C LEU A 94 12.01 -4.62 -6.60
N SER A 95 13.15 -4.71 -5.91
CA SER A 95 14.07 -5.87 -5.97
C SER A 95 13.52 -7.11 -5.25
N VAL A 96 12.53 -6.94 -4.38
CA VAL A 96 11.87 -8.02 -3.64
C VAL A 96 10.39 -8.16 -4.04
N PRO A 97 9.72 -9.29 -3.74
CA PRO A 97 8.29 -9.42 -3.93
C PRO A 97 7.52 -8.34 -3.16
N GLN A 98 6.50 -7.78 -3.80
CA GLN A 98 5.63 -6.80 -3.17
C GLN A 98 4.66 -7.52 -2.21
N GLY A 99 4.39 -6.90 -1.04
CA GLY A 99 3.62 -7.52 0.05
C GLY A 99 2.19 -7.03 0.19
N VAL A 100 1.35 -7.85 0.80
CA VAL A 100 0.02 -7.45 1.28
C VAL A 100 0.16 -6.58 2.53
N THR A 101 1.15 -6.87 3.40
CA THR A 101 1.54 -6.03 4.54
C THR A 101 3.01 -5.68 4.52
N CYS A 102 3.41 -4.63 5.21
CA CYS A 102 4.76 -4.08 5.20
C CYS A 102 5.11 -3.33 6.48
N LEU A 103 6.39 -2.94 6.63
CA LEU A 103 6.88 -2.27 7.84
C LEU A 103 6.18 -0.95 8.12
N TRP A 104 5.92 -0.10 7.11
CA TRP A 104 5.27 1.18 7.35
C TRP A 104 3.80 1.02 7.76
N GLN A 105 3.10 -0.03 7.28
CA GLN A 105 1.72 -0.30 7.69
C GLN A 105 1.59 -0.65 9.18
N ILE A 106 2.62 -1.21 9.81
CA ILE A 106 2.64 -1.51 11.25
C ILE A 106 3.26 -0.40 12.10
N ASN A 107 3.90 0.62 11.48
CA ASN A 107 4.62 1.72 12.14
C ASN A 107 3.99 3.10 11.89
N GLY A 108 2.67 3.22 11.74
CA GLY A 108 1.99 4.51 11.62
C GLY A 108 1.12 4.67 10.37
N ARG A 109 1.12 3.69 9.45
CA ARG A 109 0.25 3.68 8.26
C ARG A 109 0.28 5.01 7.48
N SER A 110 -0.84 5.74 7.54
CA SER A 110 -1.10 6.94 6.74
C SER A 110 -0.37 8.18 7.17
N ASP A 111 0.19 8.20 8.39
CA ASP A 111 0.84 9.36 8.98
C ASP A 111 2.37 9.38 8.71
N VAL A 112 2.84 8.46 7.85
CA VAL A 112 4.25 8.35 7.47
C VAL A 112 4.49 9.16 6.19
N SER A 113 5.51 10.03 6.18
CA SER A 113 5.95 10.74 4.98
C SER A 113 6.43 9.78 3.90
N PHE A 114 6.40 10.20 2.63
CA PHE A 114 6.89 9.36 1.53
C PHE A 114 8.36 8.97 1.71
N GLU A 115 9.20 9.89 2.18
CA GLU A 115 10.62 9.62 2.43
C GLU A 115 10.80 8.53 3.50
N HIS A 116 10.14 8.67 4.65
CA HIS A 116 10.22 7.67 5.71
C HIS A 116 9.60 6.32 5.30
N TRP A 117 8.58 6.34 4.45
CA TRP A 117 8.07 5.10 3.85
C TRP A 117 9.13 4.40 3.01
N MET A 118 9.86 5.14 2.15
CA MET A 118 10.95 4.58 1.34
C MET A 118 12.10 4.04 2.20
N GLU A 119 12.43 4.72 3.30
CA GLU A 119 13.40 4.22 4.29
C GLU A 119 12.98 2.87 4.88
N LEU A 120 11.72 2.74 5.31
CA LEU A 120 11.20 1.50 5.88
C LEU A 120 11.18 0.36 4.86
N ASP A 121 10.81 0.63 3.61
CA ASP A 121 10.83 -0.36 2.54
C ASP A 121 12.26 -0.81 2.21
N ASN A 122 13.22 0.13 2.13
CA ASN A 122 14.62 -0.20 1.90
C ASN A 122 15.24 -0.94 3.10
N ARG A 123 14.88 -0.56 4.33
CA ARG A 123 15.26 -1.31 5.52
C ARG A 123 14.75 -2.75 5.46
N TYR A 124 13.51 -2.98 5.02
CA TYR A 124 12.99 -4.33 4.83
C TYR A 124 13.83 -5.10 3.81
N VAL A 125 14.19 -4.50 2.67
CA VAL A 125 15.05 -5.13 1.64
C VAL A 125 16.40 -5.55 2.22
N ASP A 126 17.00 -4.68 3.05
CA ASP A 126 18.36 -4.89 3.60
C ASP A 126 18.41 -5.87 4.77
N THR A 127 17.34 -5.95 5.56
CA THR A 127 17.31 -6.73 6.82
C THR A 127 16.32 -7.88 6.83
N TRP A 128 15.83 -8.28 5.65
CA TRP A 128 14.85 -9.34 5.53
C TRP A 128 15.32 -10.67 6.15
N THR A 129 14.46 -11.29 6.93
CA THR A 129 14.58 -12.66 7.43
C THR A 129 13.19 -13.29 7.53
N PRO A 130 13.05 -14.63 7.48
CA PRO A 130 11.75 -15.28 7.73
C PRO A 130 11.13 -14.91 9.09
N LEU A 131 11.95 -14.67 10.10
CA LEU A 131 11.51 -14.23 11.43
C LEU A 131 10.93 -12.81 11.38
N SER A 132 11.57 -11.90 10.60
CA SER A 132 11.04 -10.53 10.45
C SER A 132 9.65 -10.55 9.80
N ASP A 133 9.43 -11.39 8.80
CA ASP A 133 8.11 -11.55 8.17
C ASP A 133 7.06 -12.06 9.17
N PHE A 134 7.40 -13.08 9.95
CA PHE A 134 6.51 -13.58 10.99
C PHE A 134 6.12 -12.49 12.00
N LEU A 135 7.10 -11.68 12.44
CA LEU A 135 6.85 -10.57 13.36
C LEU A 135 5.98 -9.48 12.74
N VAL A 136 6.17 -9.16 11.45
CA VAL A 136 5.33 -8.20 10.72
C VAL A 136 3.88 -8.70 10.63
N ILE A 137 3.67 -9.98 10.32
CA ILE A 137 2.34 -10.59 10.26
C ILE A 137 1.64 -10.49 11.63
N LEU A 138 2.34 -10.85 12.72
CA LEU A 138 1.78 -10.74 14.08
C LEU A 138 1.40 -9.30 14.44
N LYS A 139 2.23 -8.31 14.07
CA LYS A 139 1.96 -6.89 14.32
C LYS A 139 0.88 -6.31 13.41
N THR A 140 0.65 -6.90 12.25
CA THR A 140 -0.41 -6.47 11.32
C THR A 140 -1.80 -6.68 11.92
N ILE A 141 -2.02 -7.78 12.67
CA ILE A 141 -3.32 -8.08 13.28
C ILE A 141 -3.82 -6.93 14.17
N PRO A 142 -3.08 -6.51 15.22
CA PRO A 142 -3.50 -5.38 16.04
C PRO A 142 -3.55 -4.05 15.28
N ALA A 143 -2.67 -3.82 14.29
CA ALA A 143 -2.69 -2.62 13.48
C ALA A 143 -3.97 -2.50 12.63
N VAL A 144 -4.48 -3.61 12.10
CA VAL A 144 -5.77 -3.65 11.37
C VAL A 144 -6.94 -3.44 12.35
N LEU A 145 -6.90 -4.06 13.53
CA LEU A 145 -7.99 -3.96 14.52
C LEU A 145 -8.11 -2.55 15.14
N ARG A 146 -7.00 -1.85 15.38
CA ARG A 146 -6.99 -0.48 15.92
C ARG A 146 -7.54 0.56 14.94
N LYS A 147 -7.58 0.24 13.64
CA LYS A 147 -8.06 1.14 12.58
C LYS A 147 -7.32 2.48 12.47
N ASP A 148 -6.18 2.62 13.15
CA ASP A 148 -5.38 3.85 13.11
C ASP A 148 -4.81 4.06 11.71
N GLY A 149 -4.99 5.25 11.14
CA GLY A 149 -4.44 5.62 9.83
C GLY A 149 -5.01 4.85 8.62
N ALA A 150 -6.13 4.13 8.74
CA ALA A 150 -6.80 3.47 7.61
C ALA A 150 -7.86 4.41 7.01
N HIS A 151 -7.54 5.03 5.87
CA HIS A 151 -8.38 5.99 5.16
C HIS A 151 -8.56 5.61 3.69
#